data_ad0272679e010f7b38b490a04562851c
#
_entry.id   ad0272679e010f7b38b490a04562851c
#
_cell.length_a   1.000
_cell.length_b   1.000
_cell.length_c   1.000
_cell.angle_alpha   90.00
_cell.angle_beta   90.00
_cell.angle_gamma   90.00
#
_symmetry.space_group_name_H-M   'P 1'
#
loop_
_entity.id
_entity.type
_entity.pdbx_description
1 polymer ?
#
loop_
_entity_poly.entity_id
_entity_poly.type
_entity_poly.pdbx_seq_one_letter_code
_entity_poly.pdbx_strand_id
1 'polypeptide(L)'
;EIAFRNLRQPKENTGFVANYIDAAFNNCIFMWDSAFMLMFGKYADRIFKFQKTFDNFYSHQHVDGFICRQIEEDTGNDVFARHDPASTGPEVMTWCEWEYYLNFGDKERLSRVFPCLVAYHQWMQEHFTWRDGTYFSSGYGCGMDNCPRLDEKYHVCYSHGHMVWVDACMQELNACNLLIKMAKELGREEFIPELQQE
;
A
#
# COMPACT_ATOMS: atom_id res chain seq x y z
N GLU A 1 20.80 -0.35 -14.03
CA GLU A 1 21.64 -1.47 -13.56
C GLU A 1 21.30 -1.84 -12.11
N ILE A 2 21.21 -0.88 -11.19
CA ILE A 2 20.91 -1.13 -9.76
C ILE A 2 19.57 -1.86 -9.59
N ALA A 3 18.49 -1.38 -10.23
CA ALA A 3 17.18 -2.00 -10.13
C ALA A 3 17.19 -3.49 -10.51
N PHE A 4 17.92 -3.87 -11.57
CA PHE A 4 17.99 -5.26 -12.00
C PHE A 4 18.76 -6.18 -11.04
N ARG A 5 19.65 -5.64 -10.21
CA ARG A 5 20.33 -6.41 -9.16
C ARG A 5 19.41 -6.77 -7.99
N ASN A 6 18.32 -6.01 -7.83
CA ASN A 6 17.36 -6.17 -6.75
C ASN A 6 16.11 -6.94 -7.18
N LEU A 7 16.12 -7.57 -8.35
CA LEU A 7 15.05 -8.48 -8.75
C LEU A 7 15.18 -9.79 -8.00
N ARG A 8 14.05 -10.27 -7.48
CA ARG A 8 13.96 -11.48 -6.65
C ARG A 8 12.91 -12.43 -7.21
N GLN A 9 13.02 -13.68 -6.81
CA GLN A 9 12.01 -14.70 -7.04
C GLN A 9 11.39 -15.13 -5.71
N PRO A 10 10.11 -15.51 -5.69
CA PRO A 10 9.47 -16.07 -4.51
C PRO A 10 10.26 -17.25 -3.96
N LYS A 11 10.43 -17.31 -2.65
CA LYS A 11 10.93 -18.49 -1.94
C LYS A 11 9.77 -19.44 -1.66
N GLU A 12 10.07 -20.72 -1.51
CA GLU A 12 9.07 -21.73 -1.16
C GLU A 12 8.41 -21.42 0.19
N ASN A 13 7.12 -21.70 0.27
CA ASN A 13 6.31 -21.55 1.50
C ASN A 13 6.16 -20.13 2.04
N THR A 14 6.48 -19.09 1.25
CA THR A 14 6.31 -17.69 1.67
C THR A 14 4.94 -17.10 1.33
N GLY A 15 4.15 -17.75 0.47
CA GLY A 15 2.91 -17.20 -0.07
C GLY A 15 3.12 -16.15 -1.17
N PHE A 16 4.36 -15.80 -1.51
CA PHE A 16 4.66 -14.92 -2.63
C PHE A 16 4.33 -15.61 -3.95
N VAL A 17 3.65 -14.90 -4.84
CA VAL A 17 3.08 -15.44 -6.08
C VAL A 17 3.75 -14.93 -7.36
N ALA A 18 4.62 -13.94 -7.24
CA ALA A 18 5.26 -13.31 -8.40
C ALA A 18 6.70 -12.88 -8.12
N ASN A 19 7.53 -12.85 -9.17
CA ASN A 19 8.82 -12.18 -9.11
C ASN A 19 8.63 -10.70 -8.77
N TYR A 20 9.52 -10.14 -7.99
CA TYR A 20 9.39 -8.81 -7.43
C TYR A 20 10.71 -8.03 -7.43
N ILE A 21 10.60 -6.72 -7.23
CA ILE A 21 11.74 -5.87 -6.93
C ILE A 21 11.79 -5.61 -5.43
N ASP A 22 12.98 -5.74 -4.86
CA ASP A 22 13.27 -5.54 -3.46
C ASP A 22 13.97 -4.18 -3.24
N ALA A 23 13.62 -3.47 -2.17
CA ALA A 23 14.27 -2.22 -1.76
C ALA A 23 15.68 -2.44 -1.19
N ALA A 24 16.03 -3.68 -0.85
CA ALA A 24 17.33 -4.10 -0.34
C ALA A 24 17.77 -3.41 0.98
N PHE A 25 16.82 -3.04 1.83
CA PHE A 25 17.13 -2.54 3.17
C PHE A 25 17.42 -3.66 4.16
N ASN A 26 16.61 -4.69 4.11
CA ASN A 26 16.71 -5.90 4.90
C ASN A 26 15.99 -7.03 4.16
N ASN A 27 15.75 -8.15 4.80
CA ASN A 27 15.09 -9.31 4.22
C ASN A 27 13.55 -9.19 4.18
N CYS A 28 13.03 -8.06 3.71
CA CYS A 28 11.60 -7.77 3.62
C CYS A 28 11.25 -6.96 2.38
N ILE A 29 10.03 -7.16 1.87
CA ILE A 29 9.42 -6.22 0.91
C ILE A 29 8.67 -5.12 1.67
N PHE A 30 8.70 -3.90 1.13
CA PHE A 30 8.09 -2.72 1.72
C PHE A 30 7.05 -2.12 0.77
N MET A 31 5.83 -1.87 1.26
CA MET A 31 4.73 -1.35 0.45
C MET A 31 5.06 0.02 -0.14
N TRP A 32 5.51 0.96 0.70
CA TRP A 32 5.87 2.33 0.33
C TRP A 32 6.97 2.36 -0.74
N ASP A 33 8.09 1.73 -0.46
CA ASP A 33 9.24 1.68 -1.36
C ASP A 33 8.92 0.99 -2.67
N SER A 34 8.15 -0.11 -2.62
CA SER A 34 7.70 -0.82 -3.80
C SER A 34 6.91 0.10 -4.73
N ALA A 35 5.97 0.92 -4.22
CA ALA A 35 5.19 1.84 -5.02
C ALA A 35 6.09 2.76 -5.86
N PHE A 36 7.10 3.37 -5.24
CA PHE A 36 8.04 4.26 -5.96
C PHE A 36 8.93 3.51 -6.94
N MET A 37 9.36 2.29 -6.59
CA MET A 37 10.11 1.45 -7.52
C MET A 37 9.29 1.06 -8.75
N LEU A 38 8.00 0.82 -8.60
CA LEU A 38 7.10 0.53 -9.72
C LEU A 38 6.87 1.74 -10.62
N MET A 39 6.92 2.95 -10.09
CA MET A 39 6.76 4.17 -10.89
C MET A 39 7.85 4.34 -11.95
N PHE A 40 9.09 3.97 -11.67
CA PHE A 40 10.13 3.92 -12.71
C PHE A 40 10.16 2.56 -13.43
N GLY A 41 9.84 1.48 -12.74
CA GLY A 41 9.88 0.11 -13.26
C GLY A 41 8.92 -0.11 -14.43
N LYS A 42 7.78 0.58 -14.45
CA LYS A 42 6.80 0.50 -15.56
C LYS A 42 7.41 0.78 -16.94
N TYR A 43 8.44 1.61 -17.02
CA TYR A 43 9.14 1.87 -18.30
C TYR A 43 9.98 0.69 -18.82
N ALA A 44 10.25 -0.29 -17.96
CA ALA A 44 10.95 -1.53 -18.30
C ALA A 44 10.01 -2.76 -18.30
N ASP A 45 8.70 -2.58 -18.34
CA ASP A 45 7.67 -3.64 -18.22
C ASP A 45 7.83 -4.77 -19.25
N ARG A 46 8.43 -4.50 -20.40
CA ARG A 46 8.73 -5.53 -21.42
C ARG A 46 9.82 -6.51 -21.00
N ILE A 47 10.70 -6.09 -20.09
CA ILE A 47 11.85 -6.89 -19.63
C ILE A 47 11.51 -7.61 -18.32
N PHE A 48 10.84 -6.92 -17.42
CA PHE A 48 10.41 -7.44 -16.12
C PHE A 48 9.08 -6.81 -15.72
N LYS A 49 8.15 -7.63 -15.23
CA LYS A 49 6.82 -7.21 -14.82
C LYS A 49 6.87 -6.62 -13.41
N PHE A 50 7.42 -5.41 -13.29
CA PHE A 50 7.60 -4.72 -12.01
C PHE A 50 6.30 -4.61 -11.21
N GLN A 51 5.17 -4.31 -11.87
CA GLN A 51 3.87 -4.17 -11.23
C GLN A 51 3.42 -5.42 -10.45
N LYS A 52 3.92 -6.60 -10.84
CA LYS A 52 3.63 -7.85 -10.13
C LYS A 52 4.23 -7.92 -8.71
N THR A 53 5.13 -7.00 -8.35
CA THR A 53 5.60 -6.88 -6.96
C THR A 53 4.42 -6.72 -6.00
N PHE A 54 3.39 -5.96 -6.38
CA PHE A 54 2.19 -5.78 -5.57
C PHE A 54 1.32 -7.05 -5.48
N ASP A 55 1.42 -7.97 -6.43
CA ASP A 55 0.69 -9.24 -6.35
C ASP A 55 1.08 -10.02 -5.08
N ASN A 56 2.32 -9.83 -4.57
CA ASN A 56 2.77 -10.42 -3.32
C ASN A 56 2.13 -9.76 -2.09
N PHE A 57 1.88 -8.46 -2.11
CA PHE A 57 1.11 -7.80 -1.05
C PHE A 57 -0.36 -8.24 -1.07
N TYR A 58 -0.97 -8.33 -2.26
CA TYR A 58 -2.36 -8.81 -2.39
C TYR A 58 -2.51 -10.28 -1.98
N SER A 59 -1.51 -11.13 -2.24
CA SER A 59 -1.55 -12.53 -1.79
C SER A 59 -1.42 -12.69 -0.27
N HIS A 60 -0.96 -11.65 0.42
CA HIS A 60 -0.86 -11.58 1.89
C HIS A 60 -1.97 -10.72 2.52
N GLN A 61 -2.93 -10.24 1.72
CA GLN A 61 -4.06 -9.51 2.25
C GLN A 61 -4.90 -10.42 3.16
N HIS A 62 -5.15 -9.94 4.37
CA HIS A 62 -6.01 -10.64 5.33
C HIS A 62 -7.49 -10.55 4.92
N VAL A 63 -8.31 -11.43 5.47
CA VAL A 63 -9.74 -11.55 5.12
C VAL A 63 -10.56 -10.31 5.46
N ASP A 64 -10.06 -9.45 6.33
CA ASP A 64 -10.66 -8.17 6.72
C ASP A 64 -10.15 -6.97 5.89
N GLY A 65 -9.26 -7.20 4.94
CA GLY A 65 -8.68 -6.17 4.07
C GLY A 65 -7.29 -5.71 4.47
N PHE A 66 -6.81 -5.99 5.68
CA PHE A 66 -5.48 -5.58 6.13
C PHE A 66 -4.36 -6.07 5.21
N ILE A 67 -3.40 -5.21 4.93
CA ILE A 67 -2.12 -5.56 4.29
C ILE A 67 -1.00 -4.97 5.13
N CYS A 68 -0.09 -5.81 5.61
CA CYS A 68 1.09 -5.33 6.33
C CYS A 68 2.01 -4.56 5.39
N ARG A 69 2.52 -3.40 5.85
CA ARG A 69 3.44 -2.58 5.05
C ARG A 69 4.79 -3.24 4.78
N GLN A 70 5.15 -4.25 5.60
CA GLN A 70 6.42 -4.94 5.54
C GLN A 70 6.22 -6.44 5.74
N ILE A 71 6.67 -7.24 4.79
CA ILE A 71 6.50 -8.70 4.77
C ILE A 71 7.86 -9.34 4.61
N GLU A 72 8.18 -10.33 5.45
CA GLU A 72 9.45 -11.05 5.41
C GLU A 72 9.59 -11.91 4.16
N GLU A 73 10.73 -11.79 3.46
CA GLU A 73 11.00 -12.53 2.23
C GLU A 73 11.28 -14.04 2.45
N ASP A 74 11.66 -14.44 3.65
CA ASP A 74 11.99 -15.84 3.96
C ASP A 74 10.80 -16.64 4.44
N THR A 75 9.85 -15.99 5.09
CA THR A 75 8.72 -16.65 5.76
C THR A 75 7.36 -16.27 5.21
N GLY A 76 7.26 -15.08 4.58
CA GLY A 76 5.99 -14.46 4.22
C GLY A 76 5.21 -13.90 5.41
N ASN A 77 5.83 -13.80 6.58
CA ASN A 77 5.15 -13.28 7.77
C ASN A 77 5.08 -11.75 7.75
N ASP A 78 3.98 -11.24 8.29
CA ASP A 78 3.85 -9.82 8.63
C ASP A 78 4.87 -9.44 9.71
N VAL A 79 5.59 -8.33 9.51
CA VAL A 79 6.57 -7.84 10.50
C VAL A 79 5.87 -7.16 11.68
N PHE A 80 4.71 -6.57 11.45
CA PHE A 80 3.98 -5.79 12.46
C PHE A 80 2.65 -6.44 12.83
N ALA A 81 2.28 -6.30 14.10
CA ALA A 81 0.96 -6.68 14.55
C ALA A 81 -0.11 -5.74 13.93
N ARG A 82 -1.23 -6.31 13.51
CA ARG A 82 -2.30 -5.69 12.72
C ARG A 82 -2.75 -4.30 13.19
N HIS A 83 -2.88 -4.07 14.47
CA HIS A 83 -3.37 -2.81 15.05
C HIS A 83 -2.26 -1.90 15.57
N ASP A 84 -1.00 -2.21 15.30
CA ASP A 84 0.10 -1.30 15.57
C ASP A 84 -0.01 -0.08 14.61
N PRO A 85 0.12 1.17 15.10
CA PRO A 85 0.14 2.34 14.21
C PRO A 85 1.21 2.33 13.12
N ALA A 86 2.21 1.44 13.24
CA ALA A 86 3.24 1.21 12.23
C ALA A 86 2.95 0.00 11.33
N SER A 87 1.81 -0.70 11.50
CA SER A 87 1.55 -2.00 10.85
C SER A 87 1.32 -1.91 9.36
N THR A 88 0.74 -0.81 8.90
CA THR A 88 0.46 -0.59 7.48
C THR A 88 0.99 0.77 7.03
N GLY A 89 0.97 1.02 5.75
CA GLY A 89 1.47 2.25 5.13
C GLY A 89 0.35 3.12 4.58
N PRO A 90 0.72 4.28 4.04
CA PRO A 90 -0.22 5.10 3.30
C PRO A 90 -0.77 4.34 2.09
N GLU A 91 -1.97 4.66 1.66
CA GLU A 91 -2.60 3.97 0.53
C GLU A 91 -2.00 4.37 -0.82
N VAL A 92 -0.73 4.04 -1.00
CA VAL A 92 0.04 4.32 -2.23
C VAL A 92 -0.20 3.29 -3.33
N MET A 93 -0.71 2.11 -2.99
CA MET A 93 -0.99 1.06 -3.98
C MET A 93 -2.06 1.50 -4.96
N THR A 94 -3.14 2.11 -4.49
CA THR A 94 -4.22 2.66 -5.33
C THR A 94 -3.68 3.66 -6.35
N TRP A 95 -2.83 4.58 -5.93
CA TRP A 95 -2.18 5.52 -6.83
C TRP A 95 -1.31 4.81 -7.87
N CYS A 96 -0.49 3.87 -7.46
CA CYS A 96 0.44 3.17 -8.34
C CYS A 96 -0.29 2.29 -9.37
N GLU A 97 -1.37 1.59 -8.97
CA GLU A 97 -2.20 0.79 -9.88
C GLU A 97 -2.96 1.68 -10.89
N TRP A 98 -3.45 2.83 -10.47
CA TRP A 98 -4.08 3.79 -11.37
C TRP A 98 -3.10 4.32 -12.42
N GLU A 99 -1.89 4.71 -12.00
CA GLU A 99 -0.83 5.17 -12.89
C GLU A 99 -0.38 4.07 -13.88
N TYR A 100 -0.34 2.82 -13.44
CA TYR A 100 -0.08 1.67 -14.31
C TYR A 100 -1.19 1.53 -15.35
N TYR A 101 -2.45 1.59 -14.92
CA TYR A 101 -3.60 1.53 -15.82
C TYR A 101 -3.58 2.66 -16.86
N LEU A 102 -3.34 3.89 -16.45
CA LEU A 102 -3.24 5.02 -17.37
C LEU A 102 -2.15 4.85 -18.42
N ASN A 103 -1.07 4.17 -18.08
CA ASN A 103 0.08 3.96 -18.95
C ASN A 103 -0.12 2.81 -19.94
N PHE A 104 -0.81 1.74 -19.54
CA PHE A 104 -0.91 0.50 -20.32
C PHE A 104 -2.34 0.13 -20.77
N GLY A 105 -3.37 0.71 -20.17
CA GLY A 105 -4.76 0.36 -20.42
C GLY A 105 -5.14 -1.05 -19.95
N ASP A 106 -4.36 -1.63 -19.02
CA ASP A 106 -4.58 -3.00 -18.53
C ASP A 106 -5.81 -3.07 -17.60
N LYS A 107 -6.98 -3.11 -18.22
CA LYS A 107 -8.27 -3.18 -17.54
C LYS A 107 -8.49 -4.50 -16.81
N GLU A 108 -7.88 -5.58 -17.29
CA GLU A 108 -7.95 -6.89 -16.64
C GLU A 108 -7.25 -6.85 -15.27
N ARG A 109 -6.03 -6.29 -15.23
CA ARG A 109 -5.32 -6.06 -13.96
C ARG A 109 -6.13 -5.16 -13.04
N LEU A 110 -6.59 -4.01 -13.56
CA LEU A 110 -7.37 -3.06 -12.79
C LEU A 110 -8.59 -3.72 -12.13
N SER A 111 -9.34 -4.53 -12.89
CA SER A 111 -10.50 -5.27 -12.40
C SER A 111 -10.15 -6.30 -11.32
N ARG A 112 -8.99 -6.94 -11.45
CA ARG A 112 -8.51 -7.95 -10.48
C ARG A 112 -8.08 -7.34 -9.16
N VAL A 113 -7.38 -6.19 -9.18
CA VAL A 113 -6.83 -5.57 -7.97
C VAL A 113 -7.82 -4.65 -7.27
N PHE A 114 -8.81 -4.13 -7.97
CA PHE A 114 -9.79 -3.19 -7.42
C PHE A 114 -10.46 -3.67 -6.12
N PRO A 115 -10.95 -4.93 -6.01
CA PRO A 115 -11.53 -5.41 -4.76
C PRO A 115 -10.53 -5.42 -3.59
N CYS A 116 -9.26 -5.73 -3.87
CA CYS A 116 -8.21 -5.72 -2.85
C CYS A 116 -7.95 -4.30 -2.34
N LEU A 117 -7.92 -3.32 -3.24
CA LEU A 117 -7.70 -1.91 -2.90
C LEU A 117 -8.88 -1.35 -2.11
N VAL A 118 -10.13 -1.66 -2.50
CA VAL A 118 -11.32 -1.25 -1.76
C VAL A 118 -11.33 -1.85 -0.36
N ALA A 119 -11.04 -3.14 -0.21
CA ALA A 119 -11.01 -3.80 1.08
C ALA A 119 -9.90 -3.23 1.98
N TYR A 120 -8.75 -2.90 1.42
CA TYR A 120 -7.66 -2.26 2.15
C TYR A 120 -8.03 -0.84 2.62
N HIS A 121 -8.64 -0.04 1.75
CA HIS A 121 -9.12 1.30 2.07
C HIS A 121 -10.18 1.26 3.20
N GLN A 122 -11.16 0.37 3.10
CA GLN A 122 -12.18 0.19 4.15
C GLN A 122 -11.57 -0.23 5.48
N TRP A 123 -10.53 -1.09 5.45
CA TRP A 123 -9.79 -1.46 6.66
C TRP A 123 -9.08 -0.25 7.29
N MET A 124 -8.45 0.61 6.48
CA MET A 124 -7.83 1.86 6.94
C MET A 124 -8.86 2.80 7.57
N GLN A 125 -10.01 2.99 6.94
CA GLN A 125 -11.10 3.81 7.44
C GLN A 125 -11.61 3.29 8.79
N GLU A 126 -11.76 1.98 8.97
CA GLU A 126 -12.27 1.40 10.21
C GLU A 126 -11.27 1.47 11.36
N HIS A 127 -9.98 1.32 11.08
CA HIS A 127 -8.98 1.10 12.13
C HIS A 127 -7.97 2.23 12.32
N PHE A 128 -7.85 3.16 11.38
CA PHE A 128 -6.86 4.24 11.41
C PHE A 128 -7.48 5.64 11.41
N THR A 129 -8.75 5.75 11.81
CA THR A 129 -9.45 7.03 11.97
C THR A 129 -9.75 7.34 13.43
N TRP A 130 -9.81 8.64 13.73
CA TRP A 130 -10.41 9.16 14.93
C TRP A 130 -11.94 9.18 14.79
N ARG A 131 -12.64 9.48 15.90
CA ARG A 131 -14.12 9.53 15.91
C ARG A 131 -14.74 10.57 14.98
N ASP A 132 -13.98 11.56 14.58
CA ASP A 132 -14.38 12.62 13.65
C ASP A 132 -14.09 12.29 12.18
N GLY A 133 -13.58 11.09 11.91
CA GLY A 133 -13.22 10.62 10.56
C GLY A 133 -11.83 11.05 10.08
N THR A 134 -11.09 11.83 10.86
CA THR A 134 -9.72 12.18 10.48
C THR A 134 -8.76 11.00 10.74
N TYR A 135 -7.76 10.88 9.88
CA TYR A 135 -6.79 9.77 9.94
C TYR A 135 -5.61 10.05 10.85
N PHE A 136 -5.07 8.97 11.40
CA PHE A 136 -3.77 8.98 12.09
C PHE A 136 -2.81 7.98 11.44
N SER A 137 -1.53 8.11 11.75
CA SER A 137 -0.46 7.24 11.32
C SER A 137 0.65 7.20 12.37
N SER A 138 1.82 6.72 12.00
CA SER A 138 3.06 6.81 12.78
C SER A 138 4.22 7.18 11.85
N GLY A 139 5.40 7.43 12.37
CA GLY A 139 6.57 7.72 11.54
C GLY A 139 6.81 6.62 10.51
N TYR A 140 6.78 5.36 10.91
CA TYR A 140 6.91 4.25 9.98
C TYR A 140 5.68 4.06 9.10
N GLY A 141 4.48 4.31 9.64
CA GLY A 141 3.24 4.18 8.88
C GLY A 141 3.08 5.22 7.78
N CYS A 142 3.64 6.43 7.93
CA CYS A 142 3.51 7.48 6.91
C CYS A 142 4.65 7.52 5.88
N GLY A 143 5.70 6.69 6.04
CA GLY A 143 6.88 6.70 5.17
C GLY A 143 7.82 7.89 5.38
N MET A 144 7.65 8.66 6.48
CA MET A 144 8.45 9.83 6.81
C MET A 144 9.04 9.72 8.23
N ASP A 145 9.83 8.68 8.44
CA ASP A 145 10.37 8.24 9.73
C ASP A 145 11.12 9.34 10.51
N ASN A 146 11.73 10.27 9.80
CA ASN A 146 12.56 11.33 10.36
C ASN A 146 11.81 12.64 10.57
N CYS A 147 10.49 12.67 10.42
CA CYS A 147 9.72 13.88 10.58
C CYS A 147 9.53 14.21 12.08
N PRO A 148 10.04 15.36 12.57
CA PRO A 148 9.99 15.73 13.99
C PRO A 148 8.64 16.33 14.35
N ARG A 149 7.55 15.55 14.25
CA ARG A 149 6.18 16.04 14.48
C ARG A 149 5.60 15.65 15.84
N LEU A 150 6.22 14.71 16.56
CA LEU A 150 5.73 14.22 17.83
C LEU A 150 6.46 14.85 19.01
N ASP A 151 5.76 14.99 20.13
CA ASP A 151 6.32 15.31 21.44
C ASP A 151 7.34 14.21 21.84
N GLU A 152 8.43 14.58 22.51
CA GLU A 152 9.52 13.68 22.93
C GLU A 152 9.05 12.47 23.77
N LYS A 153 7.89 12.56 24.41
CA LYS A 153 7.31 11.45 25.18
C LYS A 153 6.78 10.31 24.29
N TYR A 154 6.60 10.53 22.98
CA TYR A 154 6.11 9.54 22.04
C TYR A 154 7.26 9.01 21.18
N HIS A 155 7.23 7.72 20.90
CA HIS A 155 8.18 7.14 19.97
C HIS A 155 7.84 7.55 18.53
N VAL A 156 8.75 8.27 17.86
CA VAL A 156 8.52 8.85 16.54
C VAL A 156 8.08 7.84 15.48
N CYS A 157 8.61 6.63 15.54
CA CYS A 157 8.33 5.60 14.52
C CYS A 157 7.03 4.81 14.77
N TYR A 158 6.67 4.57 16.04
CA TYR A 158 5.60 3.62 16.39
C TYR A 158 4.35 4.27 16.98
N SER A 159 4.42 5.53 17.40
CA SER A 159 3.26 6.17 18.01
C SER A 159 2.53 7.08 17.04
N HIS A 160 1.21 7.13 17.15
CA HIS A 160 0.38 8.14 16.47
C HIS A 160 0.36 9.49 17.19
N GLY A 161 0.94 9.59 18.40
CA GLY A 161 1.04 10.82 19.18
C GLY A 161 -0.28 11.43 19.63
N HIS A 162 -1.39 10.70 19.51
CA HIS A 162 -2.76 11.19 19.75
C HIS A 162 -3.11 12.44 18.92
N MET A 163 -2.62 12.53 17.70
CA MET A 163 -2.83 13.67 16.81
C MET A 163 -3.42 13.24 15.45
N VAL A 164 -3.99 14.19 14.75
CA VAL A 164 -4.38 14.04 13.35
C VAL A 164 -3.13 14.15 12.47
N TRP A 165 -3.02 13.25 11.50
CA TRP A 165 -1.92 13.23 10.54
C TRP A 165 -2.44 13.76 9.19
N VAL A 166 -2.10 14.99 8.86
CA VAL A 166 -2.60 15.66 7.66
C VAL A 166 -2.21 14.93 6.38
N ASP A 167 -1.02 14.36 6.33
CA ASP A 167 -0.54 13.54 5.21
C ASP A 167 -1.35 12.25 5.05
N ALA A 168 -1.70 11.57 6.15
CA ALA A 168 -2.59 10.41 6.09
C ALA A 168 -3.98 10.81 5.56
N CYS A 169 -4.58 11.88 6.07
CA CYS A 169 -5.86 12.38 5.54
C CYS A 169 -5.78 12.71 4.05
N MET A 170 -4.70 13.34 3.59
CA MET A 170 -4.53 13.68 2.17
C MET A 170 -4.33 12.44 1.29
N GLN A 171 -3.63 11.43 1.78
CA GLN A 171 -3.39 10.18 1.06
C GLN A 171 -4.67 9.37 0.91
N GLU A 172 -5.46 9.25 1.98
CA GLU A 172 -6.74 8.54 1.95
C GLU A 172 -7.77 9.29 1.07
N LEU A 173 -7.85 10.61 1.16
CA LEU A 173 -8.67 11.42 0.24
C LEU A 173 -8.28 11.20 -1.23
N ASN A 174 -6.98 11.12 -1.51
CA ASN A 174 -6.51 10.80 -2.86
C ASN A 174 -6.90 9.38 -3.27
N ALA A 175 -6.80 8.41 -2.36
CA ALA A 175 -7.22 7.03 -2.60
C ALA A 175 -8.72 6.95 -2.92
N CYS A 176 -9.60 7.59 -2.15
CA CYS A 176 -11.03 7.70 -2.45
C CYS A 176 -11.27 8.21 -3.87
N ASN A 177 -10.62 9.31 -4.24
CA ASN A 177 -10.77 9.91 -5.58
C ASN A 177 -10.32 8.96 -6.70
N LEU A 178 -9.25 8.19 -6.46
CA LEU A 178 -8.75 7.21 -7.43
C LEU A 178 -9.63 5.97 -7.50
N LEU A 179 -10.10 5.45 -6.36
CA LEU A 179 -11.05 4.34 -6.33
C LEU A 179 -12.37 4.69 -7.04
N ILE A 180 -12.87 5.91 -6.89
CA ILE A 180 -14.04 6.40 -7.65
C ILE A 180 -13.77 6.39 -9.15
N LYS A 181 -12.58 6.81 -9.60
CA LYS A 181 -12.20 6.76 -11.02
C LYS A 181 -12.11 5.32 -11.52
N MET A 182 -11.50 4.42 -10.73
CA MET A 182 -11.42 2.98 -11.05
C MET A 182 -12.81 2.35 -11.12
N ALA A 183 -13.70 2.66 -10.16
CA ALA A 183 -15.07 2.17 -10.14
C ALA A 183 -15.84 2.56 -11.41
N LYS A 184 -15.74 3.83 -11.82
CA LYS A 184 -16.35 4.32 -13.07
C LYS A 184 -15.78 3.61 -14.29
N GLU A 185 -14.47 3.45 -14.37
CA GLU A 185 -13.78 2.78 -15.47
C GLU A 185 -14.20 1.32 -15.60
N LEU A 186 -14.43 0.65 -14.45
CA LEU A 186 -14.82 -0.76 -14.38
C LEU A 186 -16.33 -0.99 -14.46
N GLY A 187 -17.16 0.07 -14.40
CA GLY A 187 -18.61 -0.06 -14.29
C GLY A 187 -19.07 -0.61 -12.93
N ARG A 188 -18.32 -0.33 -11.88
CA ARG A 188 -18.57 -0.75 -10.49
C ARG A 188 -19.06 0.43 -9.65
N GLU A 189 -20.10 1.12 -10.14
CA GLU A 189 -20.58 2.37 -9.55
C GLU A 189 -21.22 2.17 -8.16
N GLU A 190 -21.53 0.94 -7.77
CA GLU A 190 -22.06 0.59 -6.45
C GLU A 190 -21.13 0.99 -5.28
N PHE A 191 -19.82 1.12 -5.52
CA PHE A 191 -18.85 1.55 -4.51
C PHE A 191 -18.75 3.08 -4.35
N ILE A 192 -19.26 3.85 -5.31
CA ILE A 192 -19.05 5.31 -5.34
C ILE A 192 -19.72 6.05 -4.18
N PRO A 193 -20.98 5.74 -3.78
CA PRO A 193 -21.65 6.49 -2.72
C PRO A 193 -20.90 6.46 -1.38
N GLU A 194 -20.34 5.32 -1.00
CA GLU A 194 -19.56 5.16 0.23
C GLU A 194 -18.28 5.99 0.18
N LEU A 195 -17.50 5.86 -0.90
CA LEU A 195 -16.27 6.62 -1.13
C LEU A 195 -16.46 8.14 -1.25
N GLN A 196 -17.66 8.60 -1.60
CA GLN A 196 -17.97 10.03 -1.67
C GLN A 196 -18.42 10.61 -0.33
N GLN A 197 -18.85 9.76 0.59
CA GLN A 197 -19.31 10.18 1.90
C GLN A 197 -18.14 10.45 2.86
N GLU A 198 -17.00 9.81 2.65
CA GLU A 198 -15.76 10.02 3.38
C GLU A 198 -15.11 11.38 3.04
#